data_8540f06be31328de5c3ca7abf43d4c7f
#
_entry.id   8540f06be31328de5c3ca7abf43d4c7f
#
_cell.length_a   1.000
_cell.length_b   1.000
_cell.length_c   1.000
_cell.angle_alpha   90.00
_cell.angle_beta   90.00
_cell.angle_gamma   90.00
#
_symmetry.space_group_name_H-M   'P 1'
#
loop_
_entity.id
_entity.type
_entity.pdbx_description
1 polymer ?
#
loop_
_entity_poly.entity_id
_entity_poly.type
_entity_poly.pdbx_seq_one_letter_code
_entity_poly.pdbx_strand_id
1 'polypeptide(L)'
;MLRRPLPLLFVVSLLAAQSPGGWRKGKGYGWVYGPEDEAGALRAVTGPDKILAALGAVKRGRVFDLGVPVDRRSYKWPGHSPTEVMSYRSPEGVKRGKDAAAFLNNPKQLAWHSCALFISDNVGTQIDGLGHISRGADDHWYNGFREADHGGDFGIRKADADSIPPIIARAVLIDVAGWKGVDALPANFAIGSKELQAALSKQGVEVAPGDIVLIRTGVLRYW
;
A
#
# COMPACT_ATOMS: atom_id res chain seq x y z
N MET A 1 -46.16 -15.60 -53.30
CA MET A 1 -44.77 -15.19 -53.17
C MET A 1 -44.44 -15.01 -51.69
N LEU A 2 -43.94 -16.04 -51.05
CA LEU A 2 -43.52 -16.01 -49.66
C LEU A 2 -42.04 -15.55 -49.57
N ARG A 3 -41.81 -14.40 -48.93
CA ARG A 3 -40.45 -13.93 -48.62
C ARG A 3 -39.96 -14.66 -47.37
N ARG A 4 -38.84 -15.43 -47.49
CA ARG A 4 -38.13 -16.03 -46.38
C ARG A 4 -37.35 -14.94 -45.61
N PRO A 5 -37.35 -14.94 -44.28
CA PRO A 5 -36.50 -14.02 -43.53
C PRO A 5 -35.05 -14.51 -43.55
N LEU A 6 -34.11 -13.58 -43.77
CA LEU A 6 -32.67 -13.82 -43.65
C LEU A 6 -32.33 -14.00 -42.16
N PRO A 7 -31.47 -14.96 -41.77
CA PRO A 7 -31.03 -15.06 -40.42
C PRO A 7 -30.01 -13.96 -40.10
N LEU A 8 -30.31 -13.17 -39.09
CA LEU A 8 -29.37 -12.20 -38.53
C LEU A 8 -28.28 -12.95 -37.78
N LEU A 9 -27.08 -12.98 -38.34
CA LEU A 9 -25.89 -13.52 -37.65
C LEU A 9 -25.45 -12.48 -36.59
N PHE A 10 -25.70 -12.76 -35.32
CA PHE A 10 -25.08 -12.04 -34.21
C PHE A 10 -23.63 -12.51 -34.08
N VAL A 11 -22.68 -11.72 -34.53
CA VAL A 11 -21.27 -11.89 -34.21
C VAL A 11 -21.07 -11.35 -32.81
N VAL A 12 -21.08 -12.24 -31.82
CA VAL A 12 -20.63 -11.93 -30.45
C VAL A 12 -19.12 -11.87 -30.50
N SER A 13 -18.57 -10.67 -30.59
CA SER A 13 -17.15 -10.44 -30.37
C SER A 13 -16.86 -10.71 -28.89
N LEU A 14 -16.39 -11.92 -28.57
CA LEU A 14 -15.71 -12.17 -27.30
C LEU A 14 -14.44 -11.30 -27.30
N LEU A 15 -14.51 -10.14 -26.69
CA LEU A 15 -13.31 -9.46 -26.17
C LEU A 15 -12.74 -10.38 -25.09
N ALA A 16 -11.87 -11.30 -25.48
CA ALA A 16 -11.01 -11.99 -24.54
C ALA A 16 -10.22 -10.91 -23.81
N ALA A 17 -10.46 -10.75 -22.50
CA ALA A 17 -9.62 -9.97 -21.64
C ALA A 17 -8.21 -10.54 -21.83
N GLN A 18 -7.34 -9.80 -22.51
CA GLN A 18 -5.95 -10.21 -22.69
C GLN A 18 -5.36 -10.31 -21.30
N SER A 19 -4.95 -11.51 -20.92
CA SER A 19 -4.10 -11.67 -19.73
C SER A 19 -2.95 -10.70 -19.87
N PRO A 20 -2.60 -9.93 -18.83
CA PRO A 20 -1.51 -8.97 -18.92
C PRO A 20 -0.27 -9.74 -19.41
N GLY A 21 0.28 -9.32 -20.54
CA GLY A 21 1.47 -9.92 -21.11
C GLY A 21 2.57 -9.91 -20.06
N GLY A 22 3.15 -11.06 -19.72
CA GLY A 22 4.20 -11.15 -18.71
C GLY A 22 5.33 -10.14 -18.97
N TRP A 23 6.03 -9.73 -17.92
CA TRP A 23 7.16 -8.81 -18.02
C TRP A 23 8.17 -9.24 -19.09
N ARG A 24 8.60 -8.28 -19.90
CA ARG A 24 9.65 -8.49 -20.92
C ARG A 24 10.71 -7.42 -20.77
N LYS A 25 11.94 -7.84 -20.55
CA LYS A 25 13.10 -6.95 -20.44
C LYS A 25 13.18 -6.02 -21.66
N GLY A 26 13.37 -4.71 -21.42
CA GLY A 26 13.57 -3.71 -22.47
C GLY A 26 12.31 -3.23 -23.20
N LYS A 27 11.10 -3.61 -22.76
CA LYS A 27 9.85 -3.12 -23.37
C LYS A 27 9.35 -1.79 -22.84
N GLY A 28 10.00 -1.22 -21.82
CA GLY A 28 9.61 0.07 -21.25
C GLY A 28 8.54 -0.04 -20.18
N TYR A 29 7.78 1.04 -19.99
CA TYR A 29 6.91 1.25 -18.85
C TYR A 29 5.45 0.92 -19.18
N GLY A 30 4.69 0.43 -18.19
CA GLY A 30 3.23 0.35 -18.20
C GLY A 30 2.57 -0.62 -19.16
N TRP A 31 3.29 -1.26 -19.96
CA TRP A 31 2.75 -2.16 -20.98
C TRP A 31 2.18 -3.47 -20.43
N VAL A 32 2.38 -3.77 -19.13
CA VAL A 32 1.79 -4.95 -18.48
C VAL A 32 0.30 -4.75 -18.22
N TYR A 33 -0.06 -3.59 -17.66
CA TYR A 33 -1.43 -3.25 -17.25
C TYR A 33 -2.01 -2.07 -18.06
N GLY A 34 -1.25 -1.53 -18.99
CA GLY A 34 -1.61 -0.40 -19.83
C GLY A 34 -0.88 0.89 -19.48
N PRO A 35 -0.81 1.85 -20.42
CA PRO A 35 -0.01 3.07 -20.26
C PRO A 35 -0.56 4.03 -19.19
N GLU A 36 -1.84 3.93 -18.86
CA GLU A 36 -2.50 4.77 -17.86
C GLU A 36 -2.68 4.05 -16.52
N ASP A 37 -2.08 2.87 -16.35
CA ASP A 37 -2.20 2.14 -15.11
C ASP A 37 -1.39 2.81 -13.99
N GLU A 38 -2.02 2.94 -12.81
CA GLU A 38 -1.45 3.54 -11.61
C GLU A 38 -1.40 2.58 -10.41
N ALA A 39 -2.01 1.41 -10.54
CA ALA A 39 -2.15 0.43 -9.47
C ALA A 39 -1.22 -0.79 -9.60
N GLY A 40 -0.63 -1.02 -10.77
CA GLY A 40 0.30 -2.12 -11.01
C GLY A 40 -0.24 -3.49 -10.65
N ALA A 41 0.56 -4.28 -9.95
CA ALA A 41 0.22 -5.65 -9.57
C ALA A 41 -1.02 -5.77 -8.65
N LEU A 42 -1.45 -4.68 -8.01
CA LEU A 42 -2.68 -4.68 -7.19
C LEU A 42 -3.93 -4.98 -8.02
N ARG A 43 -3.94 -4.70 -9.31
CA ARG A 43 -5.03 -5.12 -10.21
C ARG A 43 -5.27 -6.63 -10.21
N ALA A 44 -4.25 -7.42 -9.92
CA ALA A 44 -4.37 -8.88 -9.87
C ALA A 44 -5.08 -9.39 -8.59
N VAL A 45 -5.20 -8.55 -7.56
CA VAL A 45 -5.73 -8.95 -6.23
C VAL A 45 -7.05 -8.27 -5.86
N THR A 46 -7.55 -7.32 -6.66
CA THR A 46 -8.74 -6.51 -6.32
C THR A 46 -10.04 -6.99 -6.97
N GLY A 47 -10.03 -8.09 -7.73
CA GLY A 47 -11.23 -8.67 -8.32
C GLY A 47 -12.16 -9.32 -7.27
N PRO A 48 -13.51 -9.30 -7.47
CA PRO A 48 -14.46 -9.85 -6.51
C PRO A 48 -14.20 -11.33 -6.17
N ASP A 49 -13.82 -12.13 -7.13
CA ASP A 49 -13.47 -13.55 -6.96
C ASP A 49 -12.22 -13.73 -6.07
N LYS A 50 -11.24 -12.83 -6.19
CA LYS A 50 -10.03 -12.83 -5.36
C LYS A 50 -10.34 -12.44 -3.91
N ILE A 51 -11.18 -11.43 -3.73
CA ILE A 51 -11.63 -11.01 -2.40
C ILE A 51 -12.40 -12.13 -1.71
N LEU A 52 -13.34 -12.77 -2.40
CA LEU A 52 -14.10 -13.90 -1.85
C LEU A 52 -13.18 -15.08 -1.49
N ALA A 53 -12.21 -15.40 -2.34
CA ALA A 53 -11.23 -16.44 -2.05
C ALA A 53 -10.36 -16.09 -0.82
N ALA A 54 -9.95 -14.83 -0.67
CA ALA A 54 -9.19 -14.37 0.48
C ALA A 54 -9.99 -14.49 1.79
N LEU A 55 -11.24 -14.05 1.78
CA LEU A 55 -12.16 -14.20 2.94
C LEU A 55 -12.40 -15.66 3.30
N GLY A 56 -12.53 -16.56 2.31
CA GLY A 56 -12.66 -18.01 2.51
C GLY A 56 -11.41 -18.66 3.14
N ALA A 57 -10.26 -18.00 3.11
CA ALA A 57 -9.03 -18.49 3.74
C ALA A 57 -9.02 -18.33 5.27
N VAL A 58 -9.91 -17.53 5.84
CA VAL A 58 -10.01 -17.33 7.29
C VAL A 58 -10.49 -18.61 7.99
N LYS A 59 -9.67 -19.18 8.89
CA LYS A 59 -9.97 -20.44 9.59
C LYS A 59 -10.23 -20.26 11.08
N ARG A 60 -9.58 -19.30 11.73
CA ARG A 60 -9.59 -19.15 13.19
C ARG A 60 -10.19 -17.82 13.67
N GLY A 61 -10.53 -16.90 12.79
CA GLY A 61 -11.07 -15.58 13.14
C GLY A 61 -10.13 -14.73 14.00
N ARG A 62 -8.83 -15.01 14.01
CA ARG A 62 -7.84 -14.19 14.73
C ARG A 62 -7.46 -12.98 13.92
N VAL A 63 -7.36 -11.84 14.61
CA VAL A 63 -6.89 -10.57 14.05
C VAL A 63 -5.56 -10.23 14.70
N PHE A 64 -4.62 -9.72 13.91
CA PHE A 64 -3.33 -9.24 14.35
C PHE A 64 -3.18 -7.79 13.92
N ASP A 65 -3.01 -6.90 14.87
CA ASP A 65 -2.66 -5.52 14.60
C ASP A 65 -1.16 -5.44 14.29
N LEU A 66 -0.82 -4.96 13.10
CA LEU A 66 0.54 -4.74 12.65
C LEU A 66 0.92 -3.26 12.67
N GLY A 67 0.02 -2.40 13.18
CA GLY A 67 0.31 -1.00 13.44
C GLY A 67 1.34 -0.84 14.57
N VAL A 68 2.06 0.26 14.56
CA VAL A 68 2.98 0.66 15.63
C VAL A 68 2.63 2.06 16.12
N PRO A 69 2.81 2.36 17.41
CA PRO A 69 2.65 3.73 17.90
C PRO A 69 3.62 4.68 17.20
N VAL A 70 3.14 5.85 16.81
CA VAL A 70 3.96 6.90 16.19
C VAL A 70 4.04 8.08 17.14
N ASP A 71 5.26 8.41 17.58
CA ASP A 71 5.56 9.55 18.44
C ASP A 71 6.90 10.21 18.04
N ARG A 72 7.32 11.22 18.79
CA ARG A 72 8.57 11.95 18.55
C ARG A 72 9.83 11.05 18.58
N ARG A 73 9.78 9.89 19.22
CA ARG A 73 10.90 8.95 19.39
C ARG A 73 10.88 7.87 18.31
N SER A 74 9.79 7.78 17.55
CA SER A 74 9.65 6.77 16.49
C SER A 74 10.82 6.85 15.52
N TYR A 75 11.38 5.69 15.20
CA TYR A 75 12.46 5.61 14.24
C TYR A 75 11.99 6.11 12.87
N LYS A 76 12.85 6.85 12.23
CA LYS A 76 12.70 7.29 10.84
C LYS A 76 14.06 7.25 10.16
N TRP A 77 14.02 7.18 8.85
CA TRP A 77 15.25 7.23 8.07
C TRP A 77 15.97 8.57 8.27
N PRO A 78 17.31 8.57 8.45
CA PRO A 78 18.08 9.82 8.54
C PRO A 78 17.82 10.74 7.35
N GLY A 79 17.58 12.03 7.61
CA GLY A 79 17.25 13.02 6.60
C GLY A 79 15.75 13.25 6.38
N HIS A 80 14.88 12.39 6.89
CA HIS A 80 13.43 12.63 6.87
C HIS A 80 13.04 13.68 7.91
N SER A 81 11.86 14.30 7.72
CA SER A 81 11.30 15.29 8.62
C SER A 81 11.14 14.76 10.05
N PRO A 82 11.14 15.62 11.07
CA PRO A 82 10.82 15.19 12.43
C PRO A 82 9.42 14.60 12.50
N THR A 83 9.19 13.76 13.52
CA THR A 83 7.86 13.28 13.88
C THR A 83 7.33 14.17 14.98
N GLU A 84 6.46 15.12 14.62
CA GLU A 84 5.87 16.07 15.56
C GLU A 84 4.36 15.86 15.66
N VAL A 85 3.90 15.58 16.87
CA VAL A 85 2.49 15.54 17.23
C VAL A 85 2.24 16.65 18.25
N MET A 86 1.54 17.68 17.85
CA MET A 86 1.32 18.87 18.65
C MET A 86 -0.15 19.00 19.02
N SER A 87 -0.47 19.22 20.29
CA SER A 87 -1.83 19.55 20.70
C SER A 87 -2.24 20.88 20.10
N TYR A 88 -3.20 20.86 19.21
CA TYR A 88 -3.77 22.05 18.60
C TYR A 88 -4.97 22.58 19.41
N ARG A 89 -5.77 21.67 19.97
CA ARG A 89 -6.87 21.96 20.88
C ARG A 89 -6.78 21.06 22.10
N SER A 90 -7.15 21.58 23.24
CA SER A 90 -7.27 20.82 24.48
C SER A 90 -8.51 21.27 25.24
N PRO A 91 -9.05 20.48 26.18
CA PRO A 91 -10.13 20.92 27.06
C PRO A 91 -9.81 22.20 27.81
N GLU A 92 -8.56 22.38 28.18
CA GLU A 92 -8.08 23.61 28.82
C GLU A 92 -8.27 24.84 27.89
N GLY A 93 -7.74 24.77 26.68
CA GLY A 93 -7.85 25.84 25.69
C GLY A 93 -9.29 26.10 25.27
N VAL A 94 -10.09 25.07 25.05
CA VAL A 94 -11.50 25.23 24.63
C VAL A 94 -12.35 25.86 25.71
N LYS A 95 -12.23 25.44 26.96
CA LYS A 95 -13.07 25.91 28.07
C LYS A 95 -12.57 27.21 28.67
N ARG A 96 -11.29 27.30 29.01
CA ARG A 96 -10.70 28.45 29.74
C ARG A 96 -10.14 29.49 28.81
N GLY A 97 -9.35 29.05 27.78
CA GLY A 97 -8.81 29.97 26.79
C GLY A 97 -9.81 30.44 25.74
N LYS A 98 -11.00 29.81 25.69
CA LYS A 98 -12.06 30.11 24.72
C LYS A 98 -11.58 30.06 23.27
N ASP A 99 -10.68 29.13 22.95
CA ASP A 99 -10.07 29.01 21.63
C ASP A 99 -11.07 28.83 20.49
N ALA A 100 -12.29 28.37 20.82
CA ALA A 100 -13.38 28.15 19.87
C ALA A 100 -14.54 29.14 20.04
N ALA A 101 -14.40 30.18 20.86
CA ALA A 101 -15.50 31.09 21.24
C ALA A 101 -16.14 31.80 20.05
N ALA A 102 -15.36 32.07 18.98
CA ALA A 102 -15.86 32.77 17.80
C ALA A 102 -16.92 31.99 17.00
N PHE A 103 -16.99 30.67 17.15
CA PHE A 103 -17.92 29.81 16.40
C PHE A 103 -18.62 28.73 17.23
N LEU A 104 -18.38 28.72 18.55
CA LEU A 104 -18.94 27.70 19.43
C LEU A 104 -19.74 28.33 20.58
N ASN A 105 -21.05 28.27 20.50
CA ASN A 105 -21.91 28.44 21.68
C ASN A 105 -21.94 27.11 22.43
N ASN A 106 -21.33 27.06 23.64
CA ASN A 106 -21.04 25.81 24.35
C ASN A 106 -21.73 25.75 25.73
N PRO A 107 -23.08 25.78 25.81
CA PRO A 107 -23.80 25.74 27.08
C PRO A 107 -23.59 24.41 27.85
N LYS A 108 -23.26 23.34 27.16
CA LYS A 108 -22.97 22.02 27.77
C LYS A 108 -21.51 21.82 28.16
N GLN A 109 -20.67 22.84 27.99
CA GLN A 109 -19.24 22.79 28.29
C GLN A 109 -18.51 21.63 27.63
N LEU A 110 -18.83 21.31 26.40
CA LEU A 110 -18.11 20.32 25.59
C LEU A 110 -16.66 20.78 25.41
N ALA A 111 -15.76 19.80 25.34
CA ALA A 111 -14.37 20.05 25.08
C ALA A 111 -13.78 18.81 24.38
N TRP A 112 -12.65 19.00 23.68
CA TRP A 112 -12.01 17.92 22.93
C TRP A 112 -10.51 18.14 22.83
N HIS A 113 -9.83 17.07 22.46
CA HIS A 113 -8.44 17.09 22.03
C HIS A 113 -8.37 17.01 20.52
N SER A 114 -7.50 17.79 19.92
CA SER A 114 -7.08 17.63 18.53
C SER A 114 -5.60 17.95 18.40
N CYS A 115 -4.95 17.34 17.44
CA CYS A 115 -3.53 17.54 17.18
C CYS A 115 -3.30 18.00 15.73
N ALA A 116 -2.17 18.67 15.55
CA ALA A 116 -1.53 18.87 14.26
C ALA A 116 -0.37 17.89 14.14
N LEU A 117 -0.20 17.31 12.96
CA LEU A 117 0.84 16.37 12.66
C LEU A 117 1.81 17.01 11.65
N PHE A 118 3.10 16.95 11.95
CA PHE A 118 4.16 17.21 11.01
C PHE A 118 5.11 16.01 11.05
N ILE A 119 4.89 15.06 10.16
CA ILE A 119 5.59 13.78 10.16
C ILE A 119 6.10 13.46 8.77
N SER A 120 7.14 12.61 8.69
CA SER A 120 7.48 11.93 7.46
C SER A 120 6.41 10.88 7.14
N ASP A 121 6.12 10.68 5.87
CA ASP A 121 5.34 9.54 5.38
C ASP A 121 6.07 8.19 5.57
N ASN A 122 7.37 8.23 5.88
CA ASN A 122 8.23 7.07 6.11
C ASN A 122 8.45 6.75 7.61
N VAL A 123 7.42 6.88 8.42
CA VAL A 123 7.46 6.53 9.85
C VAL A 123 6.39 5.52 10.20
N GLY A 124 6.77 4.45 10.92
CA GLY A 124 5.84 3.40 11.34
C GLY A 124 5.33 2.52 10.18
N THR A 125 4.11 2.02 10.34
CA THR A 125 3.43 1.25 9.30
C THR A 125 2.89 2.20 8.25
N GLN A 126 3.33 2.04 7.01
CA GLN A 126 3.02 2.94 5.91
C GLN A 126 2.93 2.18 4.59
N ILE A 127 2.45 2.82 3.55
CA ILE A 127 2.41 2.29 2.20
C ILE A 127 2.98 3.34 1.24
N ASP A 128 3.85 2.89 0.32
CA ASP A 128 4.40 3.72 -0.73
C ASP A 128 3.59 3.55 -2.01
N GLY A 129 3.19 4.66 -2.62
CA GLY A 129 2.65 4.67 -3.98
C GLY A 129 3.73 4.30 -5.00
N LEU A 130 3.33 3.89 -6.20
CA LEU A 130 4.26 3.50 -7.27
C LEU A 130 5.08 4.70 -7.82
N GLY A 131 4.72 5.91 -7.44
CA GLY A 131 5.46 7.14 -7.73
C GLY A 131 6.49 7.54 -6.68
N HIS A 132 6.61 6.79 -5.56
CA HIS A 132 7.51 7.14 -4.46
C HIS A 132 8.99 7.22 -4.86
N ILE A 133 9.42 6.38 -5.80
CA ILE A 133 10.82 6.36 -6.26
C ILE A 133 10.88 6.67 -7.76
N SER A 134 11.59 7.72 -8.10
CA SER A 134 11.94 8.05 -9.48
C SER A 134 13.35 7.62 -9.83
N ARG A 135 13.67 7.60 -11.13
CA ARG A 135 15.00 7.29 -11.65
C ARG A 135 15.23 7.94 -13.00
N GLY A 136 16.49 7.96 -13.44
CA GLY A 136 16.90 8.51 -14.74
C GLY A 136 17.06 10.03 -14.71
N ALA A 137 17.59 10.58 -15.79
CA ALA A 137 17.82 12.03 -15.91
C ALA A 137 16.53 12.83 -16.11
N ASP A 138 15.43 12.16 -16.41
CA ASP A 138 14.09 12.71 -16.62
C ASP A 138 13.15 12.45 -15.42
N ASP A 139 13.70 11.95 -14.31
CA ASP A 139 12.99 11.70 -13.04
C ASP A 139 11.66 10.96 -13.24
N HIS A 140 11.72 9.84 -13.98
CA HIS A 140 10.54 9.03 -14.22
C HIS A 140 10.33 7.95 -13.16
N TRP A 141 9.06 7.58 -12.92
CA TRP A 141 8.66 6.47 -12.06
C TRP A 141 7.82 5.45 -12.82
N TYR A 142 7.01 4.70 -12.11
CA TYR A 142 6.16 3.67 -12.68
C TYR A 142 5.42 4.17 -13.92
N ASN A 143 5.35 3.34 -14.94
CA ASN A 143 4.74 3.65 -16.24
C ASN A 143 5.42 4.75 -17.07
N GLY A 144 6.59 5.24 -16.63
CA GLY A 144 7.28 6.33 -17.30
C GLY A 144 6.64 7.70 -17.06
N PHE A 145 5.78 7.82 -16.06
CA PHE A 145 5.33 9.13 -15.56
C PHE A 145 6.54 9.92 -15.07
N ARG A 146 6.60 11.21 -15.36
CA ARG A 146 7.77 12.05 -15.09
C ARG A 146 7.44 13.20 -14.16
N GLU A 147 8.44 13.62 -13.41
CA GLU A 147 8.34 14.78 -12.52
C GLU A 147 7.86 16.04 -13.25
N ALA A 148 8.41 16.33 -14.42
CA ALA A 148 8.05 17.51 -15.21
C ALA A 148 6.56 17.56 -15.60
N ASP A 149 5.90 16.40 -15.76
CA ASP A 149 4.52 16.31 -16.20
C ASP A 149 3.55 16.14 -15.01
N HIS A 150 4.00 15.46 -13.93
CA HIS A 150 3.11 14.96 -12.89
C HIS A 150 3.58 15.27 -11.46
N GLY A 151 4.73 15.87 -11.26
CA GLY A 151 5.20 16.34 -9.97
C GLY A 151 4.52 17.62 -9.50
N GLY A 152 4.84 18.04 -8.30
CA GLY A 152 4.39 19.31 -7.73
C GLY A 152 4.59 19.44 -6.23
N ASP A 153 4.55 20.67 -5.74
CA ASP A 153 4.77 21.00 -4.31
C ASP A 153 3.74 20.39 -3.35
N PHE A 154 2.60 19.96 -3.87
CA PHE A 154 1.52 19.35 -3.08
C PHE A 154 1.34 17.86 -3.38
N GLY A 155 2.40 17.21 -3.84
CA GLY A 155 2.44 15.78 -4.16
C GLY A 155 2.39 15.50 -5.66
N ILE A 156 2.66 14.26 -6.00
CA ILE A 156 2.59 13.75 -7.36
C ILE A 156 1.13 13.51 -7.77
N ARG A 157 0.85 13.56 -9.07
CA ARG A 157 -0.50 13.46 -9.64
C ARG A 157 -0.76 12.15 -10.39
N LYS A 158 0.21 11.24 -10.39
CA LYS A 158 0.12 9.93 -11.04
C LYS A 158 0.83 8.87 -10.21
N ALA A 159 0.17 7.75 -10.00
CA ALA A 159 0.69 6.62 -9.23
C ALA A 159 1.07 6.97 -7.78
N ASP A 160 0.36 7.93 -7.20
CA ASP A 160 0.44 8.31 -5.79
C ASP A 160 -0.23 7.26 -4.87
N ALA A 161 -0.24 7.50 -3.58
CA ALA A 161 -0.87 6.59 -2.63
C ALA A 161 -2.40 6.57 -2.74
N ASP A 162 -3.02 7.62 -3.27
CA ASP A 162 -4.48 7.73 -3.50
C ASP A 162 -4.94 6.77 -4.62
N SER A 163 -4.07 6.45 -5.55
CA SER A 163 -4.34 5.47 -6.61
C SER A 163 -4.41 4.02 -6.12
N ILE A 164 -4.01 3.73 -4.87
CA ILE A 164 -3.99 2.39 -4.30
C ILE A 164 -5.41 1.98 -3.89
N PRO A 165 -6.01 0.95 -4.51
CA PRO A 165 -7.34 0.48 -4.15
C PRO A 165 -7.33 -0.21 -2.77
N PRO A 166 -8.50 -0.36 -2.11
CA PRO A 166 -8.62 -1.21 -0.93
C PRO A 166 -8.09 -2.62 -1.18
N ILE A 167 -7.27 -3.13 -0.28
CA ILE A 167 -6.59 -4.41 -0.44
C ILE A 167 -7.21 -5.44 0.51
N ILE A 168 -7.85 -6.48 -0.05
CA ILE A 168 -8.29 -7.67 0.67
C ILE A 168 -7.76 -8.86 -0.10
N ALA A 169 -6.71 -9.50 0.42
CA ALA A 169 -6.04 -10.59 -0.26
C ALA A 169 -5.49 -11.62 0.75
N ARG A 170 -5.22 -12.83 0.25
CA ARG A 170 -4.44 -13.79 1.02
C ARG A 170 -3.01 -13.26 1.17
N ALA A 171 -2.45 -13.39 2.37
CA ALA A 171 -1.05 -13.07 2.61
C ALA A 171 -0.26 -14.30 3.04
N VAL A 172 1.00 -14.37 2.62
CA VAL A 172 1.96 -15.39 3.05
C VAL A 172 3.06 -14.71 3.86
N LEU A 173 3.20 -15.12 5.13
CA LEU A 173 4.28 -14.66 5.98
C LEU A 173 5.53 -15.50 5.74
N ILE A 174 6.61 -14.88 5.29
CA ILE A 174 7.93 -15.48 5.16
C ILE A 174 8.77 -15.07 6.37
N ASP A 175 8.92 -15.96 7.32
CA ASP A 175 9.65 -15.69 8.56
C ASP A 175 11.15 -15.94 8.39
N VAL A 176 11.86 -14.95 7.86
CA VAL A 176 13.32 -15.05 7.66
C VAL A 176 14.09 -15.04 8.96
N ALA A 177 13.65 -14.25 9.95
CA ALA A 177 14.27 -14.25 11.27
C ALA A 177 14.11 -15.62 11.96
N GLY A 178 12.93 -16.21 11.95
CA GLY A 178 12.66 -17.55 12.49
C GLY A 178 13.35 -18.66 11.71
N TRP A 179 13.52 -18.52 10.40
CA TRP A 179 14.35 -19.42 9.61
C TRP A 179 15.80 -19.43 10.09
N LYS A 180 16.38 -18.25 10.36
CA LYS A 180 17.73 -18.11 10.91
C LYS A 180 17.85 -18.47 12.39
N GLY A 181 16.75 -18.66 13.10
CA GLY A 181 16.74 -18.96 14.53
C GLY A 181 17.08 -17.75 15.41
N VAL A 182 16.77 -16.55 14.94
CA VAL A 182 17.02 -15.29 15.67
C VAL A 182 15.70 -14.52 15.86
N ASP A 183 15.65 -13.71 16.90
CA ASP A 183 14.48 -12.85 17.16
C ASP A 183 14.37 -11.72 16.14
N ALA A 184 15.52 -11.14 15.75
CA ALA A 184 15.62 -10.15 14.71
C ALA A 184 16.90 -10.37 13.88
N LEU A 185 16.81 -10.07 12.59
CA LEU A 185 17.96 -10.13 11.70
C LEU A 185 19.00 -9.06 12.09
N PRO A 186 20.30 -9.35 11.92
CA PRO A 186 21.35 -8.35 12.07
C PRO A 186 21.13 -7.14 11.16
N ALA A 187 21.60 -5.98 11.58
CA ALA A 187 21.62 -4.79 10.72
C ALA A 187 22.34 -5.10 9.40
N ASN A 188 21.82 -4.57 8.32
CA ASN A 188 22.35 -4.76 6.95
C ASN A 188 22.35 -6.22 6.43
N PHE A 189 21.60 -7.11 7.06
CA PHE A 189 21.41 -8.46 6.52
C PHE A 189 20.66 -8.40 5.19
N ALA A 190 21.32 -8.83 4.12
CA ALA A 190 20.71 -8.89 2.79
C ALA A 190 19.81 -10.14 2.68
N ILE A 191 18.54 -9.94 2.33
CA ILE A 191 17.58 -11.00 2.06
C ILE A 191 17.46 -11.15 0.55
N GLY A 192 17.98 -12.26 0.02
CA GLY A 192 17.85 -12.60 -1.39
C GLY A 192 16.84 -13.72 -1.62
N SER A 193 16.72 -14.14 -2.89
CA SER A 193 15.80 -15.22 -3.26
C SER A 193 16.11 -16.54 -2.57
N LYS A 194 17.37 -16.81 -2.26
CA LYS A 194 17.80 -18.04 -1.55
C LYS A 194 17.27 -18.07 -0.12
N GLU A 195 17.37 -16.96 0.59
CA GLU A 195 16.87 -16.82 1.97
C GLU A 195 15.36 -16.95 2.02
N LEU A 196 14.65 -16.31 1.08
CA LEU A 196 13.20 -16.40 0.98
C LEU A 196 12.74 -17.84 0.68
N GLN A 197 13.34 -18.50 -0.28
CA GLN A 197 13.02 -19.89 -0.61
C GLN A 197 13.32 -20.87 0.54
N ALA A 198 14.43 -20.68 1.24
CA ALA A 198 14.78 -21.52 2.38
C ALA A 198 13.79 -21.31 3.56
N ALA A 199 13.37 -20.09 3.81
CA ALA A 199 12.35 -19.80 4.83
C ALA A 199 10.99 -20.40 4.47
N LEU A 200 10.53 -20.26 3.22
CA LEU A 200 9.31 -20.87 2.71
C LEU A 200 9.33 -22.39 2.84
N SER A 201 10.44 -23.01 2.42
CA SER A 201 10.63 -24.47 2.51
C SER A 201 10.57 -24.96 3.96
N LYS A 202 11.25 -24.25 4.88
CA LYS A 202 11.22 -24.59 6.31
C LYS A 202 9.82 -24.47 6.92
N GLN A 203 9.03 -23.50 6.44
CA GLN A 203 7.65 -23.29 6.90
C GLN A 203 6.64 -24.22 6.23
N GLY A 204 7.00 -24.89 5.13
CA GLY A 204 6.07 -25.71 4.35
C GLY A 204 4.95 -24.90 3.70
N VAL A 205 5.24 -23.67 3.25
CA VAL A 205 4.26 -22.78 2.61
C VAL A 205 4.73 -22.36 1.23
N GLU A 206 3.76 -22.05 0.38
CA GLU A 206 3.99 -21.61 -1.00
C GLU A 206 3.30 -20.26 -1.26
N VAL A 207 3.93 -19.45 -2.10
CA VAL A 207 3.40 -18.21 -2.63
C VAL A 207 2.69 -18.51 -3.95
N ALA A 208 1.45 -18.09 -4.07
CA ALA A 208 0.66 -18.23 -5.30
C ALA A 208 0.46 -16.85 -5.98
N PRO A 209 0.13 -16.82 -7.27
CA PRO A 209 -0.24 -15.58 -7.94
C PRO A 209 -1.42 -14.88 -7.24
N GLY A 210 -1.25 -13.61 -6.92
CA GLY A 210 -2.22 -12.79 -6.18
C GLY A 210 -2.03 -12.78 -4.66
N ASP A 211 -1.04 -13.49 -4.13
CA ASP A 211 -0.70 -13.40 -2.71
C ASP A 211 0.05 -12.10 -2.38
N ILE A 212 -0.21 -11.58 -1.20
CA ILE A 212 0.62 -10.55 -0.58
C ILE A 212 1.73 -11.24 0.21
N VAL A 213 2.97 -10.82 -0.01
CA VAL A 213 4.13 -11.37 0.69
C VAL A 213 4.50 -10.47 1.86
N LEU A 214 4.46 -11.03 3.07
CA LEU A 214 4.93 -10.38 4.29
C LEU A 214 6.27 -11.00 4.70
N ILE A 215 7.31 -10.19 4.82
CA ILE A 215 8.65 -10.66 5.20
C ILE A 215 8.94 -10.24 6.63
N ARG A 216 9.06 -11.23 7.54
CA ARG A 216 9.40 -10.95 8.93
C ARG A 216 10.91 -10.90 9.12
N THR A 217 11.40 -9.72 9.48
CA THR A 217 12.79 -9.48 9.86
C THR A 217 12.99 -9.45 11.37
N GLY A 218 11.93 -9.27 12.15
CA GLY A 218 11.94 -9.16 13.60
C GLY A 218 12.31 -7.77 14.13
N VAL A 219 12.56 -6.78 13.25
CA VAL A 219 13.05 -5.44 13.67
C VAL A 219 12.07 -4.68 14.55
N LEU A 220 10.77 -4.95 14.45
CA LEU A 220 9.73 -4.29 15.26
C LEU A 220 9.88 -4.52 16.76
N ARG A 221 10.66 -5.50 17.20
CA ARG A 221 10.97 -5.66 18.63
C ARG A 221 11.75 -4.49 19.25
N TYR A 222 12.34 -3.66 18.41
CA TYR A 222 13.12 -2.47 18.82
C TYR A 222 12.34 -1.16 18.70
N TRP A 223 11.07 -1.24 18.31
CA TRP A 223 10.21 -0.06 18.14
C TRP A 223 9.87 0.60 19.47
#